data_482e89101244d196f0a0fe53f134604d
#
_entry.id   482e89101244d196f0a0fe53f134604d
#
_cell.length_a   1.000
_cell.length_b   1.000
_cell.length_c   1.000
_cell.angle_alpha   90.00
_cell.angle_beta   90.00
_cell.angle_gamma   90.00
#
_symmetry.space_group_name_H-M   'P 1'
#
loop_
_entity.id
_entity.type
_entity.pdbx_description
1 polymer ?
#
loop_
_entity_poly.entity_id
_entity_poly.type
_entity_poly.pdbx_seq_one_letter_code
_entity_poly.pdbx_strand_id
1 'polypeptide(L)'
;MPVGAVATYLVSLTARTSLRTGVCAALGVATADGLYALVAALGGTALAAALRPVLGPLRWASALLLLALAVRGAVTAVRQYRGRRLATRADPPPPSPARAYLALLGITLLNPTTVIYFAALVLGTRTADAVQPLEQGVFVLAAFVASASWQVLLAGGGALLGRALTGRRGRLATALVSSAVITALAVRMMR
;
A
#
# COMPACT_ATOMS: atom_id res chain seq x y z
N MET A 1 0.38 -7.60 9.95
CA MET A 1 0.87 -7.49 8.55
C MET A 1 2.30 -6.98 8.56
N PRO A 2 3.22 -7.54 7.80
CA PRO A 2 4.57 -7.00 7.75
C PRO A 2 4.55 -5.59 7.15
N VAL A 3 5.31 -4.68 7.73
CA VAL A 3 5.49 -3.31 7.20
C VAL A 3 6.21 -3.44 5.86
N GLY A 4 5.43 -3.44 4.79
CA GLY A 4 5.92 -3.62 3.43
C GLY A 4 6.05 -2.30 2.67
N ALA A 5 6.41 -2.39 1.38
CA ALA A 5 6.58 -1.25 0.50
C ALA A 5 5.32 -0.36 0.42
N VAL A 6 4.11 -0.95 0.48
CA VAL A 6 2.83 -0.22 0.48
C VAL A 6 2.68 0.65 1.73
N ALA A 7 2.99 0.12 2.91
CA ALA A 7 2.94 0.88 4.17
C ALA A 7 3.97 2.03 4.16
N THR A 8 5.19 1.77 3.71
CA THR A 8 6.24 2.80 3.57
C THR A 8 5.79 3.90 2.59
N TYR A 9 5.16 3.50 1.48
CA TYR A 9 4.62 4.46 0.51
C TYR A 9 3.47 5.29 1.10
N LEU A 10 2.55 4.67 1.85
CA LEU A 10 1.45 5.35 2.54
C LEU A 10 1.96 6.41 3.52
N VAL A 11 2.90 6.04 4.41
CA VAL A 11 3.53 6.95 5.37
C VAL A 11 4.20 8.12 4.65
N SER A 12 5.00 7.83 3.62
CA SER A 12 5.70 8.84 2.81
C SER A 12 4.73 9.76 2.06
N LEU A 13 3.65 9.23 1.51
CA LEU A 13 2.60 9.99 0.83
C LEU A 13 1.95 10.96 1.81
N THR A 14 1.53 10.47 2.98
CA THR A 14 0.87 11.28 4.00
C THR A 14 1.78 12.37 4.54
N ALA A 15 3.06 12.05 4.79
CA ALA A 15 4.05 13.02 5.26
C ALA A 15 4.26 14.19 4.28
N ARG A 16 4.07 13.96 2.98
CA ARG A 16 4.27 14.97 1.92
C ARG A 16 2.99 15.68 1.48
N THR A 17 1.82 15.16 1.85
CA THR A 17 0.53 15.72 1.43
C THR A 17 -0.28 16.19 2.62
N SER A 18 -1.28 15.44 3.02
CA SER A 18 -2.14 15.75 4.16
C SER A 18 -2.67 14.47 4.80
N LEU A 19 -3.09 14.57 6.06
CA LEU A 19 -3.76 13.47 6.75
C LEU A 19 -5.00 13.00 5.98
N ARG A 20 -5.79 13.91 5.41
CA ARG A 20 -6.97 13.57 4.62
C ARG A 20 -6.62 12.69 3.43
N THR A 21 -5.58 13.07 2.68
CA THR A 21 -5.08 12.27 1.54
C THR A 21 -4.56 10.91 2.01
N GLY A 22 -3.86 10.88 3.15
CA GLY A 22 -3.36 9.65 3.76
C GLY A 22 -4.46 8.72 4.21
N VAL A 23 -5.51 9.23 4.85
CA VAL A 23 -6.67 8.42 5.26
C VAL A 23 -7.41 7.86 4.05
N CYS A 24 -7.62 8.65 3.00
CA CYS A 24 -8.22 8.12 1.76
C CYS A 24 -7.36 7.01 1.14
N ALA A 25 -6.05 7.19 1.11
CA ALA A 25 -5.11 6.17 0.64
C ALA A 25 -5.15 4.90 1.52
N ALA A 26 -5.21 5.07 2.84
CA ALA A 26 -5.35 3.98 3.82
C ALA A 26 -6.63 3.17 3.59
N LEU A 27 -7.75 3.85 3.35
CA LEU A 27 -9.02 3.20 3.01
C LEU A 27 -8.94 2.45 1.68
N GLY A 28 -8.18 2.92 0.71
CA GLY A 28 -7.91 2.18 -0.53
C GLY A 28 -7.23 0.83 -0.28
N VAL A 29 -6.22 0.81 0.60
CA VAL A 29 -5.58 -0.45 1.03
C VAL A 29 -6.57 -1.35 1.75
N ALA A 30 -7.31 -0.82 2.72
CA ALA A 30 -8.29 -1.59 3.49
C ALA A 30 -9.40 -2.18 2.60
N THR A 31 -9.85 -1.44 1.58
CA THR A 31 -10.83 -1.95 0.61
C THR A 31 -10.26 -3.12 -0.18
N ALA A 32 -8.99 -3.08 -0.60
CA ALA A 32 -8.35 -4.21 -1.26
C ALA A 32 -8.29 -5.45 -0.35
N ASP A 33 -7.89 -5.25 0.90
CA ASP A 33 -7.82 -6.33 1.89
C ASP A 33 -9.21 -6.93 2.17
N GLY A 34 -10.25 -6.08 2.28
CA GLY A 34 -11.64 -6.52 2.42
C GLY A 34 -12.14 -7.30 1.20
N LEU A 35 -11.79 -6.88 -0.01
CA LEU A 35 -12.11 -7.62 -1.23
C LEU A 35 -11.41 -8.99 -1.27
N TYR A 36 -10.13 -9.05 -0.88
CA TYR A 36 -9.44 -10.33 -0.75
C TYR A 36 -10.04 -11.23 0.30
N ALA A 37 -10.45 -10.67 1.46
CA ALA A 37 -11.14 -11.42 2.48
C ALA A 37 -12.48 -11.98 1.98
N LEU A 38 -13.24 -11.18 1.22
CA LEU A 38 -14.50 -11.61 0.60
C LEU A 38 -14.27 -12.74 -0.41
N VAL A 39 -13.33 -12.55 -1.32
CA VAL A 39 -12.96 -13.56 -2.32
C VAL A 39 -12.45 -14.85 -1.65
N ALA A 40 -11.70 -14.72 -0.57
CA ALA A 40 -11.20 -15.83 0.24
C ALA A 40 -12.35 -16.57 0.95
N ALA A 41 -13.31 -15.84 1.51
CA ALA A 41 -14.48 -16.42 2.18
C ALA A 41 -15.39 -17.20 1.20
N LEU A 42 -15.56 -16.70 -0.01
CA LEU A 42 -16.44 -17.31 -1.04
C LEU A 42 -15.72 -18.40 -1.85
N GLY A 43 -14.45 -18.20 -2.19
CA GLY A 43 -13.74 -19.01 -3.19
C GLY A 43 -13.00 -20.24 -2.68
N GLY A 44 -12.70 -20.26 -1.40
CA GLY A 44 -12.03 -21.41 -0.76
C GLY A 44 -10.74 -21.89 -1.46
N THR A 45 -10.47 -23.21 -1.34
CA THR A 45 -9.25 -23.85 -1.89
C THR A 45 -9.18 -23.85 -3.41
N ALA A 46 -10.30 -23.85 -4.11
CA ALA A 46 -10.34 -23.82 -5.57
C ALA A 46 -9.73 -22.53 -6.11
N LEU A 47 -10.01 -21.38 -5.46
CA LEU A 47 -9.42 -20.11 -5.84
C LEU A 47 -7.91 -20.06 -5.58
N ALA A 48 -7.44 -20.60 -4.46
CA ALA A 48 -6.01 -20.66 -4.14
C ALA A 48 -5.23 -21.45 -5.20
N ALA A 49 -5.80 -22.54 -5.71
CA ALA A 49 -5.21 -23.34 -6.80
C ALA A 49 -5.19 -22.56 -8.12
N ALA A 50 -6.28 -21.88 -8.45
CA ALA A 50 -6.41 -21.09 -9.68
C ALA A 50 -5.46 -19.88 -9.73
N LEU A 51 -5.11 -19.30 -8.57
CA LEU A 51 -4.22 -18.15 -8.48
C LEU A 51 -2.73 -18.49 -8.60
N ARG A 52 -2.33 -19.75 -8.34
CA ARG A 52 -0.91 -20.18 -8.38
C ARG A 52 -0.18 -19.77 -9.66
N PRO A 53 -0.69 -20.01 -10.89
CA PRO A 53 0.03 -19.67 -12.12
C PRO A 53 0.20 -18.16 -12.34
N VAL A 54 -0.67 -17.32 -11.76
CA VAL A 54 -0.64 -15.85 -11.91
C VAL A 54 0.23 -15.16 -10.85
N LEU A 55 0.63 -15.83 -9.79
CA LEU A 55 1.42 -15.22 -8.71
C LEU A 55 2.80 -14.73 -9.19
N GLY A 56 3.46 -15.45 -10.08
CA GLY A 56 4.75 -15.06 -10.65
C GLY A 56 4.66 -13.74 -11.42
N PRO A 57 3.88 -13.66 -12.49
CA PRO A 57 3.65 -12.42 -13.24
C PRO A 57 3.18 -11.26 -12.36
N LEU A 58 2.27 -11.51 -11.41
CA LEU A 58 1.76 -10.49 -10.49
C LEU A 58 2.84 -9.94 -9.57
N ARG A 59 3.75 -10.79 -9.09
CA ARG A 59 4.91 -10.41 -8.29
C ARG A 59 5.82 -9.43 -9.05
N TRP A 60 6.15 -9.74 -10.31
CA TRP A 60 6.98 -8.88 -11.15
C TRP A 60 6.29 -7.56 -11.46
N ALA A 61 5.00 -7.58 -11.82
CA ALA A 61 4.23 -6.38 -12.10
C ALA A 61 4.19 -5.44 -10.89
N SER A 62 3.95 -5.97 -9.69
CA SER A 62 3.95 -5.21 -8.44
C SER A 62 5.31 -4.60 -8.11
N ALA A 63 6.38 -5.40 -8.25
CA ALA A 63 7.73 -4.92 -7.98
C ALA A 63 8.13 -3.77 -8.92
N LEU A 64 7.82 -3.90 -10.22
CA LEU A 64 8.07 -2.86 -11.21
C LEU A 64 7.27 -1.58 -10.93
N LEU A 65 5.99 -1.72 -10.57
CA LEU A 65 5.15 -0.58 -10.21
C LEU A 65 5.70 0.16 -8.98
N LEU A 66 6.06 -0.57 -7.92
CA LEU A 66 6.63 0.01 -6.71
C LEU A 66 7.99 0.68 -6.99
N LEU A 67 8.82 0.05 -7.82
CA LEU A 67 10.10 0.63 -8.25
C LEU A 67 9.89 1.94 -9.02
N ALA A 68 8.96 1.96 -9.98
CA ALA A 68 8.62 3.16 -10.73
C ALA A 68 8.15 4.30 -9.80
N LEU A 69 7.31 4.00 -8.80
CA LEU A 69 6.85 4.96 -7.79
C LEU A 69 8.00 5.46 -6.91
N ALA A 70 8.91 4.58 -6.49
CA ALA A 70 10.09 4.95 -5.70
C ALA A 70 11.02 5.88 -6.48
N VAL A 71 11.35 5.53 -7.72
CA VAL A 71 12.17 6.36 -8.61
C VAL A 71 11.52 7.72 -8.85
N ARG A 72 10.23 7.73 -9.21
CA ARG A 72 9.48 8.98 -9.40
C ARG A 72 9.49 9.85 -8.14
N GLY A 73 9.30 9.25 -6.97
CA GLY A 73 9.35 9.95 -5.68
C GLY A 73 10.72 10.55 -5.39
N ALA A 74 11.79 9.80 -5.61
CA ALA A 74 13.17 10.26 -5.43
C ALA A 74 13.51 11.39 -6.41
N VAL A 75 13.23 11.20 -7.71
CA VAL A 75 13.49 12.20 -8.75
C VAL A 75 12.75 13.51 -8.46
N THR A 76 11.47 13.42 -8.09
CA THR A 76 10.67 14.60 -7.73
C THR A 76 11.26 15.32 -6.52
N ALA A 77 11.65 14.60 -5.48
CA ALA A 77 12.25 15.18 -4.28
C ALA A 77 13.59 15.88 -4.58
N VAL A 78 14.44 15.24 -5.40
CA VAL A 78 15.74 15.82 -5.81
C VAL A 78 15.53 17.06 -6.69
N ARG A 79 14.61 17.00 -7.64
CA ARG A 79 14.25 18.15 -8.50
C ARG A 79 13.73 19.32 -7.66
N GLN A 80 12.84 19.09 -6.71
CA GLN A 80 12.36 20.12 -5.80
C GLN A 80 13.47 20.68 -4.91
N TYR A 81 14.42 19.85 -4.50
CA TYR A 81 15.58 20.31 -3.74
C TYR A 81 16.51 21.18 -4.57
N ARG A 82 16.78 20.80 -5.82
CA ARG A 82 17.68 21.52 -6.75
C ARG A 82 17.01 22.71 -7.42
N GLY A 83 15.75 22.59 -7.85
CA GLY A 83 15.05 23.55 -8.71
C GLY A 83 14.62 24.84 -8.04
N ARG A 84 14.68 24.95 -6.70
CA ARG A 84 14.42 26.22 -6.00
C ARG A 84 15.57 27.24 -6.08
N ARG A 85 16.62 26.94 -6.80
CA ARG A 85 17.60 27.98 -7.23
C ARG A 85 17.19 28.69 -8.52
N LEU A 86 16.26 28.12 -9.30
CA LEU A 86 15.71 28.68 -10.53
C LEU A 86 14.18 28.60 -10.40
N ALA A 87 13.58 29.64 -9.82
CA ALA A 87 12.14 29.77 -9.73
C ALA A 87 11.52 29.76 -11.13
N THR A 88 10.54 28.87 -11.36
CA THR A 88 9.33 29.10 -12.20
C THR A 88 8.72 27.85 -12.83
N ARG A 89 8.80 26.68 -12.21
CA ARG A 89 7.87 25.63 -12.62
C ARG A 89 7.06 25.20 -11.40
N ALA A 90 5.74 25.47 -11.47
CA ALA A 90 4.78 25.03 -10.47
C ALA A 90 4.96 23.53 -10.21
N ASP A 91 5.22 23.17 -8.96
CA ASP A 91 5.24 21.77 -8.55
C ASP A 91 3.92 21.12 -8.99
N PRO A 92 3.93 19.90 -9.53
CA PRO A 92 2.70 19.22 -9.84
C PRO A 92 1.85 19.16 -8.56
N PRO A 93 0.56 19.49 -8.65
CA PRO A 93 -0.29 19.53 -7.49
C PRO A 93 -0.26 18.16 -6.77
N PRO A 94 -0.33 18.14 -5.44
CA PRO A 94 -0.39 16.89 -4.70
C PRO A 94 -1.58 16.06 -5.20
N PRO A 95 -1.46 14.71 -5.19
CA PRO A 95 -2.54 13.86 -5.65
C PRO A 95 -3.80 14.15 -4.85
N SER A 96 -4.95 14.25 -5.53
CA SER A 96 -6.23 14.40 -4.86
C SER A 96 -6.50 13.17 -3.97
N PRO A 97 -7.30 13.29 -2.90
CA PRO A 97 -7.67 12.17 -2.04
C PRO A 97 -8.22 10.97 -2.81
N ALA A 98 -9.05 11.21 -3.84
CA ALA A 98 -9.59 10.16 -4.69
C ALA A 98 -8.50 9.43 -5.50
N ARG A 99 -7.55 10.18 -6.07
CA ARG A 99 -6.41 9.57 -6.77
C ARG A 99 -5.51 8.77 -5.83
N ALA A 100 -5.32 9.23 -4.60
CA ALA A 100 -4.57 8.52 -3.59
C ALA A 100 -5.26 7.20 -3.21
N TYR A 101 -6.58 7.22 -3.01
CA TYR A 101 -7.41 6.03 -2.77
C TYR A 101 -7.25 5.00 -3.91
N LEU A 102 -7.51 5.41 -5.15
CA LEU A 102 -7.45 4.52 -6.31
C LEU A 102 -6.04 3.97 -6.56
N ALA A 103 -5.02 4.78 -6.35
CA ALA A 103 -3.63 4.34 -6.50
C ALA A 103 -3.28 3.26 -5.47
N LEU A 104 -3.60 3.46 -4.19
CA LEU A 104 -3.30 2.47 -3.14
C LEU A 104 -4.19 1.23 -3.27
N LEU A 105 -5.45 1.37 -3.66
CA LEU A 105 -6.31 0.25 -4.00
C LEU A 105 -5.66 -0.61 -5.10
N GLY A 106 -5.29 0.01 -6.22
CA GLY A 106 -4.69 -0.71 -7.36
C GLY A 106 -3.34 -1.36 -7.01
N ILE A 107 -2.46 -0.65 -6.31
CA ILE A 107 -1.16 -1.19 -5.87
C ILE A 107 -1.37 -2.40 -4.96
N THR A 108 -2.32 -2.34 -4.03
CA THR A 108 -2.60 -3.43 -3.10
C THR A 108 -3.26 -4.62 -3.79
N LEU A 109 -4.19 -4.38 -4.72
CA LEU A 109 -4.79 -5.44 -5.54
C LEU A 109 -3.78 -6.15 -6.46
N LEU A 110 -2.74 -5.45 -6.89
CA LEU A 110 -1.66 -6.06 -7.68
C LEU A 110 -0.57 -6.69 -6.80
N ASN A 111 -0.63 -6.54 -5.48
CA ASN A 111 0.42 -7.01 -4.59
C ASN A 111 0.30 -8.54 -4.32
N PRO A 112 1.20 -9.36 -4.86
CA PRO A 112 1.12 -10.82 -4.69
C PRO A 112 1.31 -11.26 -3.25
N THR A 113 2.00 -10.47 -2.42
CA THR A 113 2.16 -10.78 -1.00
C THR A 113 0.81 -10.78 -0.28
N THR A 114 -0.08 -9.85 -0.62
CA THR A 114 -1.45 -9.79 -0.08
C THR A 114 -2.25 -11.01 -0.54
N VAL A 115 -2.15 -11.37 -1.82
CA VAL A 115 -2.81 -12.57 -2.39
C VAL A 115 -2.35 -13.84 -1.67
N ILE A 116 -1.02 -14.02 -1.54
CA ILE A 116 -0.43 -15.19 -0.86
C ILE A 116 -0.88 -15.25 0.60
N TYR A 117 -0.89 -14.10 1.30
CA TYR A 117 -1.30 -14.04 2.69
C TYR A 117 -2.76 -14.48 2.88
N PHE A 118 -3.69 -13.95 2.06
CA PHE A 118 -5.09 -14.33 2.13
C PHE A 118 -5.33 -15.78 1.67
N ALA A 119 -4.60 -16.26 0.66
CA ALA A 119 -4.64 -17.66 0.26
C ALA A 119 -4.17 -18.59 1.39
N ALA A 120 -3.07 -18.23 2.07
CA ALA A 120 -2.56 -19.00 3.20
C ALA A 120 -3.52 -18.97 4.40
N LEU A 121 -4.15 -17.83 4.65
CA LEU A 121 -5.15 -17.68 5.71
C LEU A 121 -6.35 -18.63 5.47
N VAL A 122 -6.87 -18.66 4.23
CA VAL A 122 -7.98 -19.55 3.85
C VAL A 122 -7.60 -21.02 3.99
N LEU A 123 -6.39 -21.39 3.57
CA LEU A 123 -5.91 -22.76 3.69
C LEU A 123 -5.71 -23.18 5.15
N GLY A 124 -5.33 -22.23 6.01
CA GLY A 124 -5.07 -22.49 7.44
C GLY A 124 -6.32 -22.51 8.33
N THR A 125 -7.42 -21.87 7.90
CA THR A 125 -8.65 -21.77 8.70
C THR A 125 -9.68 -22.87 8.38
N ARG A 126 -9.41 -23.75 7.41
CA ARG A 126 -10.36 -24.80 7.04
C ARG A 126 -10.32 -25.98 8.00
N THR A 127 -11.22 -25.95 8.97
CA THR A 127 -11.89 -27.12 9.49
C THR A 127 -13.07 -27.45 8.55
N ALA A 128 -13.35 -28.74 8.39
CA ALA A 128 -14.21 -29.31 7.33
C ALA A 128 -15.71 -28.94 7.39
N ASP A 129 -16.11 -28.06 8.27
CA ASP A 129 -17.50 -27.66 8.47
C ASP A 129 -17.87 -26.46 7.60
N ALA A 130 -19.06 -26.52 7.00
CA ALA A 130 -19.59 -25.44 6.16
C ALA A 130 -19.74 -24.15 7.00
N VAL A 131 -18.84 -23.19 6.78
CA VAL A 131 -18.88 -21.88 7.46
C VAL A 131 -20.18 -21.17 7.10
N GLN A 132 -20.94 -20.73 8.12
CA GLN A 132 -22.21 -20.06 7.89
C GLN A 132 -22.01 -18.69 7.22
N PRO A 133 -22.98 -18.24 6.39
CA PRO A 133 -22.88 -16.94 5.71
C PRO A 133 -22.64 -15.75 6.65
N LEU A 134 -23.19 -15.80 7.86
CA LEU A 134 -22.98 -14.78 8.89
C LEU A 134 -21.51 -14.72 9.34
N GLU A 135 -20.89 -15.88 9.56
CA GLU A 135 -19.48 -15.96 9.98
C GLU A 135 -18.54 -15.45 8.89
N GLN A 136 -18.87 -15.74 7.62
CA GLN A 136 -18.14 -15.19 6.47
C GLN A 136 -18.23 -13.67 6.42
N GLY A 137 -19.42 -13.10 6.64
CA GLY A 137 -19.64 -11.66 6.70
C GLY A 137 -18.87 -11.01 7.85
N VAL A 138 -18.89 -11.59 9.03
CA VAL A 138 -18.11 -11.13 10.18
C VAL A 138 -16.62 -11.19 9.90
N PHE A 139 -16.11 -12.25 9.30
CA PHE A 139 -14.70 -12.37 8.90
C PHE A 139 -14.26 -11.25 7.94
N VAL A 140 -15.05 -11.00 6.89
CA VAL A 140 -14.75 -9.96 5.90
C VAL A 140 -14.76 -8.57 6.55
N LEU A 141 -15.77 -8.28 7.37
CA LEU A 141 -15.86 -7.02 8.10
C LEU A 141 -14.70 -6.83 9.07
N ALA A 142 -14.36 -7.86 9.83
CA ALA A 142 -13.25 -7.83 10.77
C ALA A 142 -11.91 -7.59 10.04
N ALA A 143 -11.68 -8.25 8.91
CA ALA A 143 -10.49 -8.06 8.09
C ALA A 143 -10.39 -6.61 7.56
N PHE A 144 -11.50 -6.07 7.05
CA PHE A 144 -11.57 -4.68 6.58
C PHE A 144 -11.29 -3.69 7.72
N VAL A 145 -11.97 -3.82 8.86
CA VAL A 145 -11.83 -2.90 10.01
C VAL A 145 -10.43 -2.97 10.60
N ALA A 146 -9.87 -4.17 10.74
CA ALA A 146 -8.50 -4.35 11.24
C ALA A 146 -7.47 -3.71 10.29
N SER A 147 -7.62 -3.91 8.98
CA SER A 147 -6.76 -3.26 7.99
C SER A 147 -6.94 -1.74 8.01
N ALA A 148 -8.18 -1.25 8.00
CA ALA A 148 -8.46 0.18 8.03
C ALA A 148 -7.85 0.86 9.27
N SER A 149 -8.01 0.27 10.43
CA SER A 149 -7.46 0.78 11.70
C SER A 149 -5.94 0.87 11.63
N TRP A 150 -5.28 -0.18 11.18
CA TRP A 150 -3.82 -0.22 11.04
C TRP A 150 -3.31 0.81 10.02
N GLN A 151 -3.93 0.87 8.85
CA GLN A 151 -3.51 1.79 7.77
C GLN A 151 -3.75 3.26 8.15
N VAL A 152 -4.85 3.57 8.85
CA VAL A 152 -5.12 4.92 9.37
C VAL A 152 -4.10 5.31 10.44
N LEU A 153 -3.71 4.37 11.30
CA LEU A 153 -2.62 4.59 12.28
C LEU A 153 -1.30 4.93 11.57
N LEU A 154 -0.95 4.20 10.53
CA LEU A 154 0.24 4.49 9.71
C LEU A 154 0.15 5.85 9.01
N ALA A 155 -1.03 6.21 8.48
CA ALA A 155 -1.25 7.53 7.91
C ALA A 155 -1.11 8.64 8.95
N GLY A 156 -1.62 8.44 10.17
CA GLY A 156 -1.43 9.35 11.31
C GLY A 156 0.04 9.56 11.64
N GLY A 157 0.80 8.48 11.76
CA GLY A 157 2.26 8.51 11.94
C GLY A 157 2.97 9.27 10.82
N GLY A 158 2.56 9.05 9.57
CA GLY A 158 3.07 9.79 8.42
C GLY A 158 2.79 11.29 8.48
N ALA A 159 1.59 11.67 8.90
CA ALA A 159 1.22 13.08 9.08
C ALA A 159 2.05 13.76 10.19
N LEU A 160 2.26 13.07 11.32
CA LEU A 160 3.12 13.55 12.41
C LEU A 160 4.56 13.71 11.94
N LEU A 161 5.09 12.73 11.24
CA LEU A 161 6.43 12.79 10.65
C LEU A 161 6.56 13.98 9.68
N GLY A 162 5.54 14.22 8.84
CA GLY A 162 5.49 15.37 7.94
C GLY A 162 5.51 16.70 8.67
N ARG A 163 4.82 16.81 9.81
CA ARG A 163 4.85 18.01 10.67
C ARG A 163 6.19 18.20 11.36
N ALA A 164 6.78 17.13 11.88
CA ALA A 164 8.08 17.18 12.56
C ALA A 164 9.23 17.54 11.60
N LEU A 165 9.12 17.13 10.33
CA LEU A 165 10.11 17.35 9.29
C LEU A 165 9.72 18.51 8.35
N THR A 166 9.31 19.65 8.90
CA THR A 166 8.85 20.83 8.15
C THR A 166 9.96 21.48 7.31
N GLY A 167 11.22 21.24 7.66
CA GLY A 167 12.38 21.81 6.96
C GLY A 167 12.65 21.14 5.59
N ARG A 168 13.26 21.92 4.68
CA ARG A 168 13.65 21.48 3.33
C ARG A 168 14.53 20.20 3.34
N ARG A 169 15.49 20.14 4.27
CA ARG A 169 16.40 18.99 4.43
C ARG A 169 15.64 17.76 4.96
N GLY A 170 14.75 17.95 5.92
CA GLY A 170 13.92 16.87 6.47
C GLY A 170 13.01 16.25 5.42
N ARG A 171 12.33 17.06 4.60
CA ARG A 171 11.48 16.58 3.50
C ARG A 171 12.26 15.80 2.43
N LEU A 172 13.48 16.26 2.08
CA LEU A 172 14.34 15.53 1.16
C LEU A 172 14.81 14.20 1.79
N ALA A 173 15.28 14.23 3.03
CA ALA A 173 15.74 13.03 3.73
C ALA A 173 14.62 11.99 3.81
N THR A 174 13.41 12.38 4.25
CA THR A 174 12.24 11.47 4.31
C THR A 174 11.93 10.87 2.93
N ALA A 175 11.97 11.68 1.87
CA ALA A 175 11.68 11.21 0.51
C ALA A 175 12.72 10.20 0.03
N LEU A 176 14.01 10.47 0.26
CA LEU A 176 15.10 9.58 -0.16
C LEU A 176 15.11 8.28 0.63
N VAL A 177 14.95 8.35 1.96
CA VAL A 177 14.87 7.16 2.83
C VAL A 177 13.68 6.30 2.43
N SER A 178 12.48 6.89 2.28
CA SER A 178 11.30 6.13 1.83
C SER A 178 11.51 5.47 0.47
N SER A 179 12.09 6.22 -0.48
CA SER A 179 12.37 5.67 -1.82
C SER A 179 13.38 4.54 -1.78
N ALA A 180 14.43 4.65 -0.95
CA ALA A 180 15.43 3.58 -0.77
C ALA A 180 14.80 2.33 -0.15
N VAL A 181 13.97 2.49 0.90
CA VAL A 181 13.27 1.36 1.54
C VAL A 181 12.31 0.69 0.55
N ILE A 182 11.50 1.47 -0.19
CA ILE A 182 10.58 0.91 -1.19
C ILE A 182 11.35 0.16 -2.27
N THR A 183 12.47 0.71 -2.75
CA THR A 183 13.32 0.06 -3.76
C THR A 183 13.90 -1.25 -3.21
N ALA A 184 14.45 -1.25 -2.00
CA ALA A 184 14.99 -2.46 -1.37
C ALA A 184 13.91 -3.56 -1.23
N LEU A 185 12.70 -3.19 -0.79
CA LEU A 185 11.57 -4.12 -0.67
C LEU A 185 11.09 -4.63 -2.04
N ALA A 186 11.04 -3.76 -3.05
CA ALA A 186 10.69 -4.17 -4.41
C ALA A 186 11.70 -5.16 -4.98
N VAL A 187 13.00 -4.89 -4.84
CA VAL A 187 14.06 -5.82 -5.26
C VAL A 187 13.99 -7.15 -4.51
N ARG A 188 13.71 -7.12 -3.20
CA ARG A 188 13.51 -8.36 -2.42
C ARG A 188 12.32 -9.18 -2.92
N MET A 189 11.25 -8.55 -3.40
CA MET A 189 10.11 -9.24 -4.00
C MET A 189 10.44 -9.93 -5.33
N MET A 190 11.48 -9.47 -6.04
CA MET A 190 11.90 -10.04 -7.33
C MET A 190 12.79 -11.27 -7.19
N ARG A 191 13.36 -11.49 -5.99
CA ARG A 191 14.17 -12.68 -5.65
C ARG A 191 13.29 -13.78 -5.07
#